data_d71c19759c8d625e31c3fb2b26b6774f
#
_entry.id   d71c19759c8d625e31c3fb2b26b6774f
#
_cell.length_a   1.000
_cell.length_b   1.000
_cell.length_c   1.000
_cell.angle_alpha   90.00
_cell.angle_beta   90.00
_cell.angle_gamma   90.00
#
_symmetry.space_group_name_H-M   'P 1'
#
loop_
_entity.id
_entity.type
_entity.pdbx_description
1 polymer ?
#
loop_
_entity_poly.entity_id
_entity_poly.type
_entity_poly.pdbx_seq_one_letter_code
_entity_poly.pdbx_strand_id
1 'polypeptide(L)'
;MCSRSVTVNCIIVTSFFENENLGKPCIVTTWVGSDPSLGSIMLNSHIDVVPVFPDQWDHPPFSAHKTEDGWIYGRGTQDMKCVGIWYMEAIRNLKKQGFQPKRTIHVMWVPDEEIGGHDGMEKLIETDFFKGKICPLVTPPKSNFQ
;
A
#
# COMPACT_ATOMS: atom_id res chain seq x y z
N MET A 1 16.37 1.49 14.98
CA MET A 1 15.07 1.37 14.28
C MET A 1 14.16 0.47 15.11
N CYS A 2 13.12 1.02 15.70
CA CYS A 2 12.19 0.24 16.53
C CYS A 2 11.04 -0.27 15.66
N SER A 3 11.05 -1.56 15.31
CA SER A 3 9.92 -2.18 14.64
C SER A 3 8.83 -2.47 15.68
N ARG A 4 7.70 -1.78 15.60
CA ARG A 4 6.52 -2.14 16.39
C ARG A 4 5.61 -3.02 15.52
N SER A 5 5.40 -4.27 15.95
CA SER A 5 4.38 -5.13 15.35
C SER A 5 3.03 -4.87 16.02
N VAL A 6 2.02 -4.51 15.24
CA VAL A 6 0.63 -4.42 15.68
C VAL A 6 -0.15 -5.50 14.97
N THR A 7 -0.76 -6.40 15.73
CA THR A 7 -1.62 -7.44 15.17
C THR A 7 -3.04 -6.88 15.05
N VAL A 8 -3.51 -6.65 13.84
CA VAL A 8 -4.90 -6.31 13.57
C VAL A 8 -5.55 -7.51 12.90
N ASN A 9 -6.35 -8.28 13.64
CA ASN A 9 -7.14 -9.42 13.15
C ASN A 9 -6.51 -10.21 11.99
N CYS A 10 -5.34 -10.82 12.26
CA CYS A 10 -4.61 -11.69 11.33
C CYS A 10 -3.87 -11.04 10.13
N ILE A 11 -3.70 -9.76 10.08
CA ILE A 11 -2.69 -9.13 9.22
C ILE A 11 -1.55 -8.69 10.13
N ILE A 12 -0.35 -9.22 9.92
CA ILE A 12 0.82 -8.82 10.68
C ILE A 12 1.32 -7.53 10.05
N VAL A 13 1.16 -6.40 10.72
CA VAL A 13 1.88 -5.16 10.35
C VAL A 13 3.34 -5.36 10.75
N THR A 14 4.20 -5.51 9.76
CA THR A 14 5.57 -5.94 10.00
C THR A 14 6.58 -4.82 10.07
N SER A 15 6.29 -3.64 9.51
CA SER A 15 7.33 -2.60 9.45
C SER A 15 6.74 -1.23 9.24
N PHE A 16 7.16 -0.30 10.10
CA PHE A 16 7.10 1.13 9.86
C PHE A 16 8.49 1.57 9.42
N PHE A 17 8.57 2.21 8.27
CA PHE A 17 9.77 2.91 7.84
C PHE A 17 9.45 4.39 7.95
N GLU A 18 9.99 5.03 8.95
CA GLU A 18 9.88 6.46 9.14
C GLU A 18 11.18 7.09 8.67
N ASN A 19 11.08 8.03 7.75
CA ASN A 19 12.18 8.95 7.55
C ASN A 19 12.19 9.89 8.77
N GLU A 20 13.10 9.65 9.70
CA GLU A 20 13.17 10.29 11.01
C GLU A 20 13.16 11.83 10.94
N ASN A 21 13.45 12.42 9.77
CA ASN A 21 13.53 13.86 9.58
C ASN A 21 12.27 14.50 8.98
N LEU A 22 11.31 13.73 8.45
CA LEU A 22 10.24 14.28 7.61
C LEU A 22 8.82 13.91 8.06
N GLY A 23 8.65 12.97 9.02
CA GLY A 23 7.33 12.52 9.45
C GLY A 23 6.50 11.87 8.34
N LYS A 24 7.15 11.27 7.34
CA LYS A 24 6.53 10.58 6.20
C LYS A 24 6.69 9.07 6.31
N PRO A 25 5.85 8.36 7.08
CA PRO A 25 6.00 6.92 7.27
C PRO A 25 5.56 6.13 6.03
N CYS A 26 6.34 5.10 5.71
CA CYS A 26 5.89 4.00 4.85
C CYS A 26 5.40 2.85 5.72
N ILE A 27 4.21 2.34 5.43
CA ILE A 27 3.62 1.22 6.17
C ILE A 27 3.60 0.01 5.25
N VAL A 28 4.08 -1.14 5.76
CA VAL A 28 3.99 -2.40 5.04
C VAL A 28 3.22 -3.40 5.90
N THR A 29 2.15 -3.94 5.36
CA THR A 29 1.40 -5.03 5.96
C THR A 29 1.70 -6.33 5.21
N THR A 30 1.87 -7.44 5.93
CA THR A 30 2.29 -8.71 5.35
C THR A 30 1.28 -9.80 5.67
N TRP A 31 0.85 -10.51 4.63
CA TRP A 31 0.14 -11.78 4.75
C TRP A 31 1.05 -12.90 4.25
N VAL A 32 1.59 -13.67 5.20
CA VAL A 32 2.57 -14.72 4.89
C VAL A 32 1.89 -15.83 4.09
N GLY A 33 2.51 -16.21 2.97
CA GLY A 33 2.08 -17.32 2.14
C GLY A 33 2.43 -18.68 2.74
N SER A 34 1.82 -19.73 2.23
CA SER A 34 2.12 -21.11 2.63
C SER A 34 3.50 -21.60 2.12
N ASP A 35 4.04 -20.94 1.11
CA ASP A 35 5.37 -21.21 0.55
C ASP A 35 6.19 -19.89 0.48
N PRO A 36 6.86 -19.51 1.57
CA PRO A 36 7.64 -18.28 1.61
C PRO A 36 8.91 -18.28 0.73
N SER A 37 9.27 -19.43 0.15
CA SER A 37 10.41 -19.52 -0.77
C SER A 37 10.09 -18.92 -2.15
N LEU A 38 8.81 -18.78 -2.46
CA LEU A 38 8.36 -18.14 -3.69
C LEU A 38 8.45 -16.62 -3.57
N GLY A 39 8.77 -15.94 -4.67
CA GLY A 39 8.71 -14.48 -4.73
C GLY A 39 7.36 -13.95 -4.26
N SER A 40 7.36 -12.90 -3.44
CA SER A 40 6.15 -12.29 -2.90
C SER A 40 5.38 -11.47 -3.93
N ILE A 41 4.13 -11.16 -3.61
CA ILE A 41 3.29 -10.21 -4.36
C ILE A 41 3.30 -8.89 -3.60
N MET A 42 3.55 -7.80 -4.33
CA MET A 42 3.51 -6.45 -3.80
C MET A 42 2.28 -5.73 -4.35
N LEU A 43 1.46 -5.20 -3.45
CA LEU A 43 0.32 -4.33 -3.74
C LEU A 43 0.64 -2.96 -3.16
N ASN A 44 0.71 -1.95 -4.01
CA ASN A 44 1.08 -0.61 -3.59
C ASN A 44 -0.11 0.34 -3.61
N SER A 45 -0.20 1.23 -2.64
CA SER A 45 -1.11 2.37 -2.59
C SER A 45 -0.40 3.56 -1.97
N HIS A 46 -0.55 4.75 -2.54
CA HIS A 46 -0.09 5.96 -1.88
C HIS A 46 -1.17 6.58 -0.99
N ILE A 47 -0.76 7.40 -0.05
CA ILE A 47 -1.63 8.03 0.96
C ILE A 47 -1.68 9.54 0.85
N ASP A 48 -0.72 10.15 0.16
CA ASP A 48 -0.72 11.57 -0.15
C ASP A 48 -1.71 11.89 -1.28
N VAL A 49 -1.98 13.15 -1.44
CA VAL A 49 -2.95 13.68 -2.40
C VAL A 49 -2.50 15.03 -2.92
N VAL A 50 -2.83 15.34 -4.17
CA VAL A 50 -2.57 16.66 -4.74
C VAL A 50 -3.35 17.76 -4.00
N PRO A 51 -2.87 19.02 -4.03
CA PRO A 51 -3.56 20.17 -3.46
C PRO A 51 -4.98 20.34 -4.00
N VAL A 52 -5.81 21.05 -3.26
CA VAL A 52 -7.19 21.36 -3.63
C VAL A 52 -7.40 22.88 -3.79
N PHE A 53 -8.38 23.22 -4.62
CA PHE A 53 -8.96 24.56 -4.71
C PHE A 53 -10.35 24.48 -4.13
N PRO A 54 -10.57 24.77 -2.83
CA PRO A 54 -11.83 24.51 -2.14
C PRO A 54 -13.06 25.12 -2.81
N ASP A 55 -12.91 26.30 -3.43
CA ASP A 55 -13.97 27.02 -4.12
C ASP A 55 -14.47 26.33 -5.41
N GLN A 56 -13.77 25.30 -5.87
CA GLN A 56 -14.13 24.50 -7.05
C GLN A 56 -14.80 23.17 -6.67
N TRP A 57 -15.17 22.98 -5.40
CA TRP A 57 -15.77 21.74 -4.91
C TRP A 57 -17.22 21.97 -4.47
N ASP A 58 -18.13 21.08 -4.86
CA ASP A 58 -19.51 21.08 -4.41
C ASP A 58 -19.65 20.74 -2.93
N HIS A 59 -18.68 20.00 -2.39
CA HIS A 59 -18.59 19.63 -0.98
C HIS A 59 -17.17 19.87 -0.46
N PRO A 60 -16.96 20.14 0.83
CA PRO A 60 -15.61 20.32 1.36
C PRO A 60 -14.70 19.16 0.99
N PRO A 61 -13.53 19.40 0.34
CA PRO A 61 -12.72 18.36 -0.31
C PRO A 61 -12.16 17.29 0.63
N PHE A 62 -12.14 17.53 1.93
CA PHE A 62 -11.67 16.58 2.93
C PHE A 62 -12.79 16.07 3.86
N SER A 63 -14.04 16.32 3.53
CA SER A 63 -15.19 15.89 4.34
C SER A 63 -15.57 14.43 4.16
N ALA A 64 -15.12 13.78 3.08
CA ALA A 64 -15.60 12.46 2.66
C ALA A 64 -17.13 12.40 2.62
N HIS A 65 -17.75 13.47 2.12
CA HIS A 65 -19.20 13.58 2.03
C HIS A 65 -19.78 12.42 1.23
N LYS A 66 -20.74 11.71 1.82
CA LYS A 66 -21.46 10.62 1.15
C LYS A 66 -22.90 11.02 0.91
N THR A 67 -23.33 10.95 -0.34
CA THR A 67 -24.70 11.20 -0.74
C THR A 67 -25.61 9.99 -0.47
N GLU A 68 -26.93 10.20 -0.50
CA GLU A 68 -27.91 9.13 -0.28
C GLU A 68 -27.86 8.06 -1.39
N ASP A 69 -27.55 8.44 -2.62
CA ASP A 69 -27.37 7.54 -3.78
C ASP A 69 -25.99 6.85 -3.80
N GLY A 70 -25.12 7.13 -2.80
CA GLY A 70 -23.89 6.38 -2.55
C GLY A 70 -22.60 6.95 -3.10
N TRP A 71 -22.62 8.15 -3.71
CA TRP A 71 -21.39 8.83 -4.11
C TRP A 71 -20.59 9.32 -2.90
N ILE A 72 -19.27 9.25 -3.00
CA ILE A 72 -18.35 9.76 -1.99
C ILE A 72 -17.50 10.85 -2.62
N TYR A 73 -17.66 12.08 -2.12
CA TYR A 73 -16.89 13.25 -2.52
C TYR A 73 -15.74 13.48 -1.55
N GLY A 74 -14.53 13.50 -2.10
CA GLY A 74 -13.35 13.79 -1.29
C GLY A 74 -12.05 13.66 -2.07
N ARG A 75 -11.09 14.53 -1.81
CA ARG A 75 -9.76 14.43 -2.40
C ARG A 75 -9.10 13.13 -1.92
N GLY A 76 -8.58 12.34 -2.87
CA GLY A 76 -7.97 11.04 -2.60
C GLY A 76 -8.94 9.86 -2.54
N THR A 77 -10.27 10.07 -2.70
CA THR A 77 -11.23 8.95 -2.73
C THR A 77 -11.02 8.06 -3.94
N GLN A 78 -10.66 8.62 -5.08
CA GLN A 78 -10.35 7.88 -6.30
C GLN A 78 -8.85 7.62 -6.42
N ASP A 79 -8.03 8.63 -6.29
CA ASP A 79 -6.59 8.58 -6.38
C ASP A 79 -5.95 8.86 -5.02
N MET A 80 -5.49 7.77 -4.31
CA MET A 80 -5.89 6.40 -4.64
C MET A 80 -6.27 5.61 -3.38
N LYS A 81 -6.84 6.27 -2.36
CA LYS A 81 -7.21 5.61 -1.09
C LYS A 81 -8.20 4.46 -1.29
N CYS A 82 -9.08 4.54 -2.32
CA CYS A 82 -10.01 3.45 -2.66
C CYS A 82 -9.27 2.16 -3.00
N VAL A 83 -8.17 2.24 -3.74
CA VAL A 83 -7.39 1.05 -4.15
C VAL A 83 -6.79 0.35 -2.93
N GLY A 84 -6.20 1.10 -2.01
CA GLY A 84 -5.70 0.54 -0.76
C GLY A 84 -6.79 -0.14 0.07
N ILE A 85 -7.98 0.47 0.16
CA ILE A 85 -9.13 -0.13 0.86
C ILE A 85 -9.58 -1.40 0.15
N TRP A 86 -9.62 -1.42 -1.18
CA TRP A 86 -9.99 -2.63 -1.94
C TRP A 86 -9.02 -3.78 -1.69
N TYR A 87 -7.72 -3.52 -1.61
CA TYR A 87 -6.74 -4.55 -1.24
C TYR A 87 -7.06 -5.15 0.13
N MET A 88 -7.34 -4.30 1.11
CA MET A 88 -7.64 -4.75 2.46
C MET A 88 -8.96 -5.53 2.55
N GLU A 89 -10.01 -5.08 1.85
CA GLU A 89 -11.29 -5.80 1.80
C GLU A 89 -11.19 -7.12 1.05
N ALA A 90 -10.44 -7.17 -0.05
CA ALA A 90 -10.17 -8.41 -0.77
C ALA A 90 -9.46 -9.43 0.14
N ILE A 91 -8.40 -9.02 0.84
CA ILE A 91 -7.68 -9.86 1.79
C ILE A 91 -8.62 -10.32 2.93
N ARG A 92 -9.42 -9.41 3.48
CA ARG A 92 -10.38 -9.72 4.54
C ARG A 92 -11.39 -10.78 4.09
N ASN A 93 -11.93 -10.64 2.88
CA ASN A 93 -12.90 -11.59 2.33
C ASN A 93 -12.27 -12.95 2.04
N LEU A 94 -11.08 -13.00 1.46
CA LEU A 94 -10.35 -14.24 1.24
C LEU A 94 -10.05 -14.97 2.56
N LYS A 95 -9.63 -14.24 3.60
CA LYS A 95 -9.40 -14.82 4.93
C LYS A 95 -10.68 -15.39 5.54
N LYS A 96 -11.83 -14.70 5.41
CA LYS A 96 -13.12 -15.22 5.89
C LYS A 96 -13.52 -16.52 5.21
N GLN A 97 -13.09 -16.73 3.95
CA GLN A 97 -13.32 -17.95 3.19
C GLN A 97 -12.30 -19.06 3.50
N GLY A 98 -11.37 -18.84 4.43
CA GLY A 98 -10.30 -19.79 4.76
C GLY A 98 -9.21 -19.90 3.69
N PHE A 99 -9.17 -18.95 2.74
CA PHE A 99 -8.12 -18.96 1.72
C PHE A 99 -6.74 -18.64 2.34
N GLN A 100 -5.74 -19.43 1.96
CA GLN A 100 -4.34 -19.21 2.29
C GLN A 100 -3.56 -18.99 1.00
N PRO A 101 -2.95 -17.80 0.80
CA PRO A 101 -2.17 -17.57 -0.40
C PRO A 101 -0.93 -18.45 -0.41
N LYS A 102 -0.52 -18.90 -1.59
CA LYS A 102 0.73 -19.65 -1.73
C LYS A 102 1.94 -18.73 -1.56
N ARG A 103 1.91 -17.56 -2.20
CA ARG A 103 2.94 -16.52 -2.10
C ARG A 103 2.62 -15.56 -0.96
N THR A 104 3.64 -15.04 -0.31
CA THR A 104 3.48 -13.92 0.63
C THR A 104 2.98 -12.68 -0.11
N ILE A 105 2.03 -11.98 0.50
CA ILE A 105 1.47 -10.73 -0.03
C ILE A 105 1.91 -9.59 0.89
N HIS A 106 2.50 -8.56 0.31
CA HIS A 106 2.78 -7.30 1.00
C HIS A 106 1.86 -6.21 0.45
N VAL A 107 1.15 -5.52 1.33
CA VAL A 107 0.42 -4.29 0.99
C VAL A 107 1.21 -3.12 1.55
N MET A 108 1.53 -2.16 0.69
CA MET A 108 2.34 -1.00 1.02
C MET A 108 1.51 0.27 0.93
N TRP A 109 1.74 1.15 1.89
CA TRP A 109 1.14 2.46 1.98
C TRP A 109 2.27 3.47 2.03
N VAL A 110 2.46 4.20 0.94
CA VAL A 110 3.59 5.11 0.77
C VAL A 110 3.12 6.55 0.67
N PRO A 111 3.87 7.50 1.22
CA PRO A 111 3.67 8.92 1.00
C PRO A 111 4.38 9.38 -0.27
N ASP A 112 4.19 10.65 -0.64
CA ASP A 112 5.03 11.42 -1.57
C ASP A 112 4.92 11.02 -3.05
N GLU A 113 3.94 10.18 -3.41
CA GLU A 113 3.80 9.68 -4.78
C GLU A 113 3.52 10.81 -5.76
N GLU A 114 2.62 11.72 -5.39
CA GLU A 114 2.12 12.82 -6.21
C GLU A 114 3.20 13.88 -6.59
N ILE A 115 4.36 13.80 -5.95
CA ILE A 115 5.51 14.68 -6.21
C ILE A 115 6.80 13.91 -6.52
N GLY A 116 6.68 12.62 -6.89
CA GLY A 116 7.77 11.78 -7.41
C GLY A 116 8.28 10.69 -6.49
N GLY A 117 7.74 10.54 -5.27
CA GLY A 117 8.01 9.40 -4.38
C GLY A 117 9.39 9.36 -3.74
N HIS A 118 10.14 10.47 -3.76
CA HIS A 118 11.52 10.53 -3.26
C HIS A 118 11.63 10.24 -1.75
N ASP A 119 10.67 10.72 -0.96
CA ASP A 119 10.62 10.47 0.49
C ASP A 119 9.76 9.26 0.86
N GLY A 120 9.13 8.63 -0.10
CA GLY A 120 8.26 7.47 0.06
C GLY A 120 8.87 6.19 -0.52
N MET A 121 8.40 5.79 -1.70
CA MET A 121 8.78 4.53 -2.32
C MET A 121 10.29 4.44 -2.60
N GLU A 122 10.95 5.51 -3.02
CA GLU A 122 12.40 5.51 -3.28
C GLU A 122 13.18 5.14 -2.01
N LYS A 123 12.82 5.69 -0.85
CA LYS A 123 13.45 5.33 0.42
C LYS A 123 13.10 3.91 0.88
N LEU A 124 11.87 3.47 0.62
CA LEU A 124 11.43 2.13 0.98
C LEU A 124 12.24 1.05 0.23
N ILE A 125 12.47 1.22 -1.07
CA ILE A 125 13.21 0.24 -1.89
C ILE A 125 14.69 0.15 -1.53
N GLU A 126 15.25 1.18 -0.90
CA GLU A 126 16.64 1.18 -0.40
C GLU A 126 16.83 0.36 0.88
N THR A 127 15.74 0.06 1.60
CA THR A 127 15.79 -0.68 2.86
C THR A 127 16.21 -2.14 2.69
N ASP A 128 16.87 -2.69 3.70
CA ASP A 128 17.21 -4.13 3.75
C ASP A 128 15.95 -5.00 3.75
N PHE A 129 14.85 -4.48 4.31
CA PHE A 129 13.57 -5.16 4.28
C PHE A 129 13.10 -5.38 2.84
N PHE A 130 13.09 -4.34 2.03
CA PHE A 130 12.65 -4.44 0.63
C PHE A 130 13.55 -5.37 -0.17
N LYS A 131 14.87 -5.16 -0.08
CA LYS A 131 15.88 -5.95 -0.80
C LYS A 131 15.87 -7.43 -0.39
N GLY A 132 15.60 -7.73 0.88
CA GLY A 132 15.66 -9.09 1.43
C GLY A 132 14.32 -9.85 1.45
N LYS A 133 13.19 -9.17 1.42
CA LYS A 133 11.86 -9.77 1.59
C LYS A 133 10.99 -9.73 0.33
N ILE A 134 11.18 -8.72 -0.50
CA ILE A 134 10.38 -8.53 -1.69
C ILE A 134 11.23 -8.95 -2.88
N CYS A 135 11.10 -10.20 -3.25
CA CYS A 135 11.72 -10.66 -4.47
C CYS A 135 11.04 -9.95 -5.66
N PRO A 136 11.79 -9.29 -6.54
CA PRO A 136 11.20 -8.64 -7.70
C PRO A 136 10.39 -9.66 -8.48
N LEU A 137 9.09 -9.37 -8.66
CA LEU A 137 8.24 -10.13 -9.55
C LEU A 137 8.83 -10.00 -10.95
N VAL A 138 9.41 -11.13 -11.40
CA VAL A 138 9.66 -11.42 -12.80
C VAL A 138 10.61 -10.43 -13.49
N THR A 139 11.87 -10.78 -13.54
CA THR A 139 12.59 -10.51 -14.77
C THR A 139 11.77 -11.19 -15.90
N PRO A 140 11.27 -10.44 -16.89
CA PRO A 140 10.69 -11.10 -18.06
C PRO A 140 11.72 -12.08 -18.60
N PRO A 141 11.31 -13.26 -19.09
CA PRO A 141 12.25 -14.17 -19.70
C PRO A 141 13.03 -13.36 -20.72
N LYS A 142 14.36 -13.44 -20.66
CA LYS A 142 15.21 -12.83 -21.69
C LYS A 142 14.68 -13.35 -23.00
N SER A 143 14.03 -12.51 -23.77
CA SER A 143 13.62 -12.83 -25.13
C SER A 143 14.91 -13.07 -25.90
N ASN A 144 15.24 -14.32 -26.15
CA ASN A 144 16.22 -14.67 -27.16
C ASN A 144 15.60 -14.35 -28.52
N PHE A 145 15.54 -13.11 -28.88
CA PHE A 145 15.42 -12.71 -30.27
C PHE A 145 16.83 -12.77 -30.85
N GLN A 146 17.09 -13.86 -31.58
CA GLN A 146 18.10 -13.89 -32.62
C GLN A 146 17.51 -13.28 -33.90
#